data_9c42dff5a371a9bd6d02431e8eed195a
#
_entry.id   9c42dff5a371a9bd6d02431e8eed195a
#
_cell.length_a   1.000
_cell.length_b   1.000
_cell.length_c   1.000
_cell.angle_alpha   90.00
_cell.angle_beta   90.00
_cell.angle_gamma   90.00
#
_symmetry.space_group_name_H-M   'P 1'
#
loop_
_entity.id
_entity.type
_entity.pdbx_description
1 polymer ?
#
loop_
_entity_poly.entity_id
_entity_poly.type
_entity_poly.pdbx_seq_one_letter_code
_entity_poly.pdbx_strand_id
1 'polypeptide(L)'
;MTKLRPNDQQKLILAGREASRLFDLLGPHIKEGNRPVDLEKLAREAFNQSGMKPAFLGFKGYPATICVSVNSTIVHGVPSNEPFQVGDIVSVDLGVNNDGALVDAARTWAVGAVSPTHQRLVATADAALQAAVDLVRPGLPI
;
A
#
# COMPACT_ATOMS: atom_id res chain seq x y z
N MET A 1 -8.64 -23.88 -12.76
CA MET A 1 -8.67 -22.44 -12.47
C MET A 1 -9.99 -21.84 -12.96
N THR A 2 -10.77 -21.24 -12.09
CA THR A 2 -12.02 -20.59 -12.46
C THR A 2 -11.69 -19.22 -13.07
N LYS A 3 -12.11 -18.98 -14.32
CA LYS A 3 -11.94 -17.66 -14.94
C LYS A 3 -12.82 -16.64 -14.22
N LEU A 4 -12.27 -15.46 -13.96
CA LEU A 4 -13.05 -14.34 -13.45
C LEU A 4 -14.11 -13.93 -14.47
N ARG A 5 -15.32 -13.62 -14.01
CA ARG A 5 -16.36 -13.06 -14.86
C ARG A 5 -15.94 -11.66 -15.34
N PRO A 6 -16.38 -11.21 -16.53
CA PRO A 6 -15.98 -9.89 -17.06
C PRO A 6 -16.23 -8.73 -16.08
N ASN A 7 -17.37 -8.76 -15.39
CA ASN A 7 -17.69 -7.73 -14.37
C ASN A 7 -16.72 -7.75 -13.19
N ASP A 8 -16.28 -8.93 -12.72
CA ASP A 8 -15.32 -9.07 -11.63
C ASP A 8 -13.92 -8.59 -12.06
N GLN A 9 -13.54 -8.83 -13.34
CA GLN A 9 -12.30 -8.29 -13.90
C GLN A 9 -12.31 -6.76 -13.91
N GLN A 10 -13.42 -6.14 -14.34
CA GLN A 10 -13.55 -4.68 -14.36
C GLN A 10 -13.46 -4.09 -12.94
N LYS A 11 -14.11 -4.73 -11.97
CA LYS A 11 -14.02 -4.31 -10.55
C LYS A 11 -12.60 -4.38 -10.01
N LEU A 12 -11.85 -5.43 -10.32
CA LEU A 12 -10.44 -5.56 -9.93
C LEU A 12 -9.56 -4.49 -10.57
N ILE A 13 -9.76 -4.19 -11.85
CA ILE A 13 -9.02 -3.13 -12.53
C ILE A 13 -9.26 -1.78 -11.86
N LEU A 14 -10.52 -1.47 -11.53
CA LEU A 14 -10.86 -0.22 -10.84
C LEU A 14 -10.28 -0.18 -9.43
N ALA A 15 -10.32 -1.28 -8.68
CA ALA A 15 -9.70 -1.37 -7.36
C ALA A 15 -8.18 -1.17 -7.42
N GLY A 16 -7.51 -1.76 -8.42
CA GLY A 16 -6.07 -1.58 -8.64
C GLY A 16 -5.69 -0.13 -8.99
N ARG A 17 -6.50 0.54 -9.82
CA ARG A 17 -6.31 1.96 -10.12
C ARG A 17 -6.48 2.84 -8.88
N GLU A 18 -7.45 2.52 -8.03
CA GLU A 18 -7.64 3.24 -6.77
C GLU A 18 -6.48 3.02 -5.82
N ALA A 19 -5.96 1.79 -5.70
CA ALA A 19 -4.76 1.52 -4.91
C ALA A 19 -3.55 2.34 -5.40
N SER A 20 -3.32 2.41 -6.72
CA SER A 20 -2.27 3.24 -7.30
C SER A 20 -2.47 4.73 -6.98
N ARG A 21 -3.70 5.24 -7.14
CA ARG A 21 -4.04 6.63 -6.82
C ARG A 21 -3.78 6.96 -5.34
N LEU A 22 -4.09 6.03 -4.44
CA LEU A 22 -3.82 6.18 -3.02
C LEU A 22 -2.31 6.28 -2.74
N PHE A 23 -1.47 5.46 -3.34
CA PHE A 23 -0.02 5.58 -3.20
C PHE A 23 0.51 6.91 -3.73
N ASP A 24 0.00 7.40 -4.86
CA ASP A 24 0.39 8.69 -5.41
C ASP A 24 -0.05 9.86 -4.52
N LEU A 25 -1.20 9.73 -3.85
CA LEU A 25 -1.70 10.69 -2.86
C LEU A 25 -0.83 10.68 -1.58
N LEU A 26 -0.52 9.50 -1.04
CA LEU A 26 0.13 9.36 0.26
C LEU A 26 1.65 9.60 0.19
N GLY A 27 2.31 9.18 -0.89
CA GLY A 27 3.76 9.26 -1.04
C GLY A 27 4.37 10.63 -0.74
N PRO A 28 3.86 11.76 -1.28
CA PRO A 28 4.36 13.11 -0.99
C PRO A 28 4.27 13.53 0.49
N HIS A 29 3.45 12.83 1.28
CA HIS A 29 3.30 13.09 2.71
C HIS A 29 4.23 12.23 3.59
N ILE A 30 4.98 11.29 3.01
CA ILE A 30 5.98 10.50 3.72
C ILE A 30 7.29 11.28 3.74
N LYS A 31 7.38 12.22 4.67
CA LYS A 31 8.51 13.12 4.85
C LYS A 31 8.70 13.47 6.32
N GLU A 32 9.91 13.93 6.66
CA GLU A 32 10.26 14.36 8.01
C GLU A 32 9.20 15.26 8.65
N GLY A 33 8.87 14.99 9.90
CA GLY A 33 7.92 15.74 10.72
C GLY A 33 6.44 15.38 10.50
N ASN A 34 6.06 14.77 9.39
CA ASN A 34 4.71 14.24 9.22
C ASN A 34 4.54 12.94 10.01
N ARG A 35 3.29 12.52 10.26
CA ARG A 35 2.99 11.38 11.12
C ARG A 35 2.18 10.32 10.39
N PRO A 36 2.35 9.03 10.73
CA PRO A 36 1.52 7.93 10.23
C PRO A 36 0.01 8.19 10.32
N VAL A 37 -0.47 8.76 11.43
CA VAL A 37 -1.91 9.08 11.60
C VAL A 37 -2.42 10.12 10.61
N ASP A 38 -1.58 10.98 10.08
CA ASP A 38 -1.98 11.97 9.09
C ASP A 38 -2.14 11.30 7.72
N LEU A 39 -1.36 10.26 7.41
CA LEU A 39 -1.58 9.40 6.23
C LEU A 39 -2.90 8.62 6.35
N GLU A 40 -3.20 8.09 7.53
CA GLU A 40 -4.47 7.39 7.79
C GLU A 40 -5.68 8.30 7.55
N LYS A 41 -5.63 9.57 7.97
CA LYS A 41 -6.70 10.54 7.72
C LYS A 41 -6.90 10.77 6.23
N LEU A 42 -5.80 11.00 5.49
CA LEU A 42 -5.85 11.20 4.03
C LEU A 42 -6.41 9.97 3.31
N ALA A 43 -5.97 8.78 3.68
CA ALA A 43 -6.48 7.54 3.12
C ALA A 43 -7.98 7.37 3.37
N ARG A 44 -8.44 7.61 4.60
CA ARG A 44 -9.84 7.53 4.99
C ARG A 44 -10.72 8.51 4.19
N GLU A 45 -10.27 9.74 4.02
CA GLU A 45 -10.95 10.75 3.21
C GLU A 45 -11.03 10.32 1.73
N ALA A 46 -9.94 9.78 1.19
CA ALA A 46 -9.89 9.30 -0.19
C ALA A 46 -10.84 8.12 -0.43
N PHE A 47 -10.91 7.16 0.49
CA PHE A 47 -11.90 6.07 0.43
C PHE A 47 -13.34 6.57 0.47
N ASN A 48 -13.64 7.56 1.33
CA ASN A 48 -14.97 8.17 1.38
C ASN A 48 -15.37 8.85 0.06
N GLN A 49 -14.40 9.43 -0.64
CA GLN A 49 -14.62 10.09 -1.94
C GLN A 49 -14.78 9.10 -3.09
N SER A 50 -14.04 8.00 -3.07
CA SER A 50 -14.06 7.00 -4.15
C SER A 50 -15.29 6.10 -4.15
N GLY A 51 -15.99 6.02 -3.01
CA GLY A 51 -17.09 5.08 -2.80
C GLY A 51 -16.65 3.61 -2.64
N MET A 52 -15.35 3.33 -2.72
CA MET A 52 -14.79 2.01 -2.42
C MET A 52 -14.51 1.87 -0.92
N LYS A 53 -14.36 0.64 -0.45
CA LYS A 53 -14.15 0.36 0.97
C LYS A 53 -12.69 -0.04 1.24
N PRO A 54 -12.10 0.40 2.36
CA PRO A 54 -10.83 -0.15 2.82
C PRO A 54 -11.03 -1.61 3.24
N ALA A 55 -10.12 -2.49 2.81
CA ALA A 55 -10.24 -3.92 3.12
C ALA A 55 -9.76 -4.27 4.53
N PHE A 56 -8.90 -3.44 5.13
CA PHE A 56 -8.27 -3.75 6.42
C PHE A 56 -9.07 -3.26 7.62
N LEU A 57 -9.78 -2.14 7.51
CA LEU A 57 -10.52 -1.57 8.62
C LEU A 57 -11.57 -2.55 9.18
N GLY A 58 -11.39 -2.93 10.44
CA GLY A 58 -12.24 -3.90 11.13
C GLY A 58 -11.91 -5.36 10.85
N PHE A 59 -11.06 -5.67 9.87
CA PHE A 59 -10.67 -7.05 9.60
C PHE A 59 -9.87 -7.62 10.78
N LYS A 60 -10.38 -8.68 11.40
CA LYS A 60 -9.84 -9.27 12.64
C LYS A 60 -9.54 -8.24 13.74
N GLY A 61 -10.33 -7.16 13.80
CA GLY A 61 -10.17 -6.10 14.79
C GLY A 61 -9.11 -5.05 14.46
N TYR A 62 -8.54 -5.04 13.23
CA TYR A 62 -7.57 -4.03 12.84
C TYR A 62 -8.20 -2.62 12.83
N PRO A 63 -7.59 -1.60 13.50
CA PRO A 63 -8.28 -0.34 13.81
C PRO A 63 -8.18 0.74 12.73
N ALA A 64 -7.38 0.52 11.68
CA ALA A 64 -7.06 1.54 10.70
C ALA A 64 -7.42 1.15 9.26
N THR A 65 -7.45 2.13 8.37
CA THR A 65 -7.74 1.98 6.94
C THR A 65 -6.57 1.40 6.17
N ILE A 66 -5.36 1.79 6.57
CA ILE A 66 -4.08 1.38 5.99
C ILE A 66 -3.13 0.91 7.09
N CYS A 67 -2.12 0.11 6.72
CA CYS A 67 -0.99 -0.17 7.59
C CYS A 67 0.15 0.80 7.26
N VAL A 68 0.81 1.33 8.30
CA VAL A 68 2.02 2.15 8.16
C VAL A 68 3.09 1.56 9.06
N SER A 69 4.05 0.88 8.44
CA SER A 69 5.12 0.18 9.13
C SER A 69 6.43 0.94 8.96
N VAL A 70 7.05 1.32 10.08
CA VAL A 70 8.27 2.13 10.11
C VAL A 70 9.43 1.29 10.62
N ASN A 71 10.55 1.27 9.89
CA ASN A 71 11.81 0.63 10.26
C ASN A 71 11.67 -0.84 10.66
N SER A 72 11.77 -1.16 11.96
CA SER A 72 11.71 -2.52 12.50
C SER A 72 10.31 -3.14 12.52
N THR A 73 9.26 -2.35 12.30
CA THR A 73 7.92 -2.87 12.13
C THR A 73 7.80 -3.47 10.74
N ILE A 74 7.78 -4.81 10.65
CA ILE A 74 7.86 -5.51 9.37
C ILE A 74 6.57 -5.35 8.56
N VAL A 75 5.40 -5.61 9.18
CA VAL A 75 4.06 -5.52 8.57
C VAL A 75 3.02 -5.13 9.60
N HIS A 76 1.83 -4.75 9.13
CA HIS A 76 0.63 -4.48 9.93
C HIS A 76 0.81 -3.37 10.99
N GLY A 77 1.74 -2.42 10.77
CA GLY A 77 1.94 -1.28 11.65
C GLY A 77 0.66 -0.44 11.75
N VAL A 78 0.16 -0.24 12.97
CA VAL A 78 -0.95 0.67 13.21
C VAL A 78 -0.43 2.11 13.12
N PRO A 79 -1.06 3.00 12.32
CA PRO A 79 -0.61 4.37 12.18
C PRO A 79 -0.47 5.08 13.53
N SER A 80 0.75 5.47 13.89
CA SER A 80 1.11 6.10 15.17
C SER A 80 1.15 7.63 15.08
N ASN A 81 1.29 8.29 16.25
CA ASN A 81 1.52 9.73 16.34
C ASN A 81 3.01 10.12 16.26
N GLU A 82 3.91 9.15 16.23
CA GLU A 82 5.36 9.41 16.15
C GLU A 82 5.70 10.01 14.79
N PRO A 83 6.35 11.19 14.71
CA PRO A 83 6.70 11.80 13.44
C PRO A 83 7.81 11.04 12.72
N PHE A 84 7.73 10.98 11.41
CA PHE A 84 8.81 10.44 10.58
C PHE A 84 10.10 11.24 10.76
N GLN A 85 11.23 10.55 10.74
CA GLN A 85 12.56 11.13 10.84
C GLN A 85 13.38 10.84 9.58
N VAL A 86 14.34 11.72 9.31
CA VAL A 86 15.34 11.45 8.24
C VAL A 86 16.06 10.14 8.53
N GLY A 87 16.13 9.26 7.56
CA GLY A 87 16.71 7.92 7.71
C GLY A 87 15.69 6.80 7.86
N ASP A 88 14.42 7.13 8.10
CA ASP A 88 13.35 6.12 8.16
C ASP A 88 13.07 5.49 6.80
N ILE A 89 12.72 4.21 6.82
CA ILE A 89 12.01 3.53 5.73
C ILE A 89 10.57 3.28 6.20
N VAL A 90 9.62 3.65 5.36
CA VAL A 90 8.19 3.62 5.67
C VAL A 90 7.47 2.79 4.63
N SER A 91 6.91 1.67 5.04
CA SER A 91 6.06 0.84 4.19
C SER A 91 4.58 1.16 4.47
N VAL A 92 3.87 1.56 3.44
CA VAL A 92 2.42 1.70 3.46
C VAL A 92 1.82 0.51 2.73
N ASP A 93 0.89 -0.16 3.38
CA ASP A 93 0.16 -1.32 2.88
C ASP A 93 -1.32 -1.00 2.94
N LEU A 94 -2.04 -1.23 1.85
CA LEU A 94 -3.45 -0.89 1.73
C LEU A 94 -4.22 -1.93 0.89
N GLY A 95 -5.42 -2.21 1.35
CA GLY A 95 -6.37 -3.07 0.65
C GLY A 95 -7.58 -2.27 0.17
N VAL A 96 -7.97 -2.48 -1.09
CA VAL A 96 -9.16 -1.86 -1.69
C VAL A 96 -10.21 -2.93 -1.98
N ASN A 97 -11.42 -2.70 -1.50
CA ASN A 97 -12.58 -3.55 -1.77
C ASN A 97 -13.58 -2.79 -2.65
N ASN A 98 -13.71 -3.22 -3.89
CA ASN A 98 -14.70 -2.72 -4.84
C ASN A 98 -15.79 -3.79 -5.03
N ASP A 99 -16.85 -3.74 -4.21
CA ASP A 99 -17.98 -4.68 -4.23
C ASP A 99 -17.56 -6.16 -4.28
N GLY A 100 -16.65 -6.55 -3.38
CA GLY A 100 -16.15 -7.92 -3.25
C GLY A 100 -14.92 -8.23 -4.11
N ALA A 101 -14.51 -7.38 -5.03
CA ALA A 101 -13.23 -7.48 -5.72
C ALA A 101 -12.15 -6.82 -4.85
N LEU A 102 -11.21 -7.63 -4.36
CA LEU A 102 -10.17 -7.21 -3.43
C LEU A 102 -8.84 -7.06 -4.15
N VAL A 103 -8.16 -5.94 -3.89
CA VAL A 103 -6.77 -5.68 -4.26
C VAL A 103 -6.01 -5.35 -3.00
N ASP A 104 -4.82 -5.90 -2.88
CA ASP A 104 -3.90 -5.71 -1.77
C ASP A 104 -2.53 -5.35 -2.33
N ALA A 105 -1.93 -4.28 -1.84
CA ALA A 105 -0.65 -3.80 -2.33
C ALA A 105 0.09 -3.00 -1.26
N ALA A 106 1.43 -3.11 -1.30
CA ALA A 106 2.31 -2.34 -0.43
C ALA A 106 3.39 -1.61 -1.23
N ARG A 107 3.83 -0.47 -0.71
CA ARG A 107 4.94 0.30 -1.25
C ARG A 107 5.77 0.91 -0.12
N THR A 108 7.09 1.00 -0.33
CA THR A 108 8.03 1.53 0.67
C THR A 108 8.67 2.82 0.17
N TRP A 109 8.80 3.81 1.06
CA TRP A 109 9.47 5.08 0.83
C TRP A 109 10.59 5.30 1.84
N ALA A 110 11.62 6.01 1.40
CA ALA A 110 12.67 6.53 2.25
C ALA A 110 12.34 7.96 2.68
N VAL A 111 12.56 8.30 3.94
CA VAL A 111 12.42 9.67 4.46
C VAL A 111 13.80 10.34 4.41
N GLY A 112 13.98 11.26 3.45
CA GLY A 112 15.26 11.92 3.24
C GLY A 112 16.39 10.94 2.87
N ALA A 113 17.60 11.21 3.38
CA ALA A 113 18.76 10.34 3.15
C ALA A 113 18.72 9.12 4.08
N VAL A 114 18.70 7.92 3.50
CA VAL A 114 18.74 6.64 4.24
C VAL A 114 20.09 5.94 4.04
N SER A 115 20.39 4.97 4.90
CA SER A 115 21.63 4.19 4.80
C SER A 115 21.74 3.43 3.47
N PRO A 116 22.96 3.13 2.99
CA PRO A 116 23.15 2.30 1.78
C PRO A 116 22.47 0.94 1.88
N THR A 117 22.37 0.38 3.08
CA THR A 117 21.66 -0.88 3.32
C THR A 117 20.16 -0.74 3.10
N HIS A 118 19.53 0.33 3.60
CA HIS A 118 18.13 0.61 3.38
C HIS A 118 17.83 0.91 1.91
N GLN A 119 18.69 1.70 1.24
CA GLN A 119 18.55 1.97 -0.21
C GLN A 119 18.55 0.67 -1.01
N ARG A 120 19.52 -0.21 -0.74
CA ARG A 120 19.61 -1.51 -1.42
C ARG A 120 18.41 -2.40 -1.12
N LEU A 121 17.92 -2.41 0.12
CA LEU A 121 16.75 -3.21 0.53
C LEU A 121 15.52 -2.80 -0.28
N VAL A 122 15.18 -1.52 -0.31
CA VAL A 122 14.03 -0.99 -1.04
C VAL A 122 14.17 -1.24 -2.54
N ALA A 123 15.32 -0.92 -3.13
CA ALA A 123 15.57 -1.14 -4.56
C ALA A 123 15.50 -2.63 -4.95
N THR A 124 15.95 -3.53 -4.07
CA THR A 124 15.88 -4.98 -4.32
C THR A 124 14.43 -5.49 -4.28
N ALA A 125 13.62 -4.98 -3.35
CA ALA A 125 12.20 -5.34 -3.26
C ALA A 125 11.44 -4.87 -4.51
N ASP A 126 11.66 -3.63 -4.95
CA ASP A 126 11.06 -3.09 -6.18
C ASP A 126 11.48 -3.90 -7.42
N ALA A 127 12.76 -4.21 -7.55
CA ALA A 127 13.28 -5.00 -8.66
C ALA A 127 12.71 -6.44 -8.66
N ALA A 128 12.56 -7.06 -7.50
CA ALA A 128 11.97 -8.38 -7.37
C ALA A 128 10.48 -8.39 -7.78
N LEU A 129 9.72 -7.38 -7.36
CA LEU A 129 8.32 -7.23 -7.78
C LEU A 129 8.23 -7.02 -9.29
N GLN A 130 9.04 -6.11 -9.87
CA GLN A 130 9.03 -5.85 -11.31
C GLN A 130 9.38 -7.09 -12.11
N ALA A 131 10.40 -7.86 -11.70
CA ALA A 131 10.76 -9.11 -12.34
C ALA A 131 9.63 -10.14 -12.31
N ALA A 132 8.87 -10.22 -11.21
CA ALA A 132 7.69 -11.08 -11.11
C ALA A 132 6.56 -10.61 -12.05
N VAL A 133 6.27 -9.31 -12.07
CA VAL A 133 5.24 -8.73 -12.94
C VAL A 133 5.55 -8.95 -14.42
N ASP A 134 6.82 -8.80 -14.82
CA ASP A 134 7.27 -9.00 -16.22
C ASP A 134 7.10 -10.45 -16.70
N LEU A 135 7.00 -11.40 -15.79
CA LEU A 135 6.77 -12.82 -16.09
C LEU A 135 5.28 -13.19 -16.19
N VAL A 136 4.37 -12.34 -15.70
CA VAL A 136 2.93 -12.63 -15.73
C VAL A 136 2.42 -12.64 -17.16
N ARG A 137 2.05 -13.82 -17.67
CA ARG A 137 1.54 -14.02 -19.04
C ARG A 137 0.45 -15.10 -19.06
N PRO A 138 -0.51 -15.00 -19.98
CA PRO A 138 -1.52 -16.06 -20.14
C PRO A 138 -0.85 -17.42 -20.38
N GLY A 139 -1.28 -18.43 -19.63
CA GLY A 139 -0.78 -19.81 -19.75
C GLY A 139 0.42 -20.17 -18.85
N LEU A 140 1.04 -19.19 -18.18
CA LEU A 140 2.04 -19.49 -17.14
C LEU A 140 1.35 -19.56 -15.76
N PRO A 141 1.73 -20.52 -14.91
CA PRO A 141 1.31 -20.54 -13.50
C PRO A 141 2.00 -19.38 -12.75
N ILE A 142 1.29 -18.81 -11.78
CA ILE A 142 1.80 -17.79 -10.87
C ILE A 142 2.39 -18.51 -9.66
#